data_402ed224e679498fb087d15579364fb6
#
_entry.id   402ed224e679498fb087d15579364fb6
#
_cell.length_a   1.000
_cell.length_b   1.000
_cell.length_c   1.000
_cell.angle_alpha   90.00
_cell.angle_beta   90.00
_cell.angle_gamma   90.00
#
_symmetry.space_group_name_H-M   'P 1'
#
loop_
_entity.id
_entity.type
_entity.pdbx_description
1 polymer ?
#
loop_
_entity_poly.entity_id
_entity_poly.type
_entity_poly.pdbx_seq_one_letter_code
_entity_poly.pdbx_strand_id
1 'polypeptide(L)'
;NQSLYVAGANAAVATSAALFHRMATGRGQHVDVAAVECLATHLVQPIPYYTYMGAIKGRRPVRGSGFGELMPARDGYVIPSVQGSQPWATIAGLIGLEELQDPRFATGSGRIEYGEEVKELLIQGLAEWDRKPLFVASGESRLVFGMAQDAGDLFECQQLRERDFFVEVDHPV
;
A
#
# COMPACT_ATOMS: atom_id res chain seq x y z
N ASN A 1 -7.94 15.77 6.74
CA ASN A 1 -8.31 16.68 5.61
C ASN A 1 -8.10 16.08 4.20
N GLN A 2 -7.78 14.79 4.07
CA GLN A 2 -7.60 14.12 2.77
C GLN A 2 -8.87 14.15 1.92
N SER A 3 -10.05 14.20 2.53
CA SER A 3 -11.33 14.25 1.84
C SER A 3 -11.46 15.42 0.87
N LEU A 4 -10.95 16.60 1.23
CA LEU A 4 -11.00 17.77 0.36
C LEU A 4 -10.05 17.66 -0.83
N TYR A 5 -8.87 17.08 -0.65
CA TYR A 5 -7.94 16.82 -1.75
C TYR A 5 -8.52 15.80 -2.74
N VAL A 6 -9.14 14.74 -2.23
CA VAL A 6 -9.82 13.73 -3.07
C VAL A 6 -10.97 14.36 -3.85
N ALA A 7 -11.81 15.15 -3.21
CA ALA A 7 -12.92 15.84 -3.87
C ALA A 7 -12.40 16.85 -4.91
N GLY A 8 -11.37 17.62 -4.59
CA GLY A 8 -10.73 18.56 -5.51
C GLY A 8 -10.15 17.88 -6.76
N ALA A 9 -9.46 16.75 -6.60
CA ALA A 9 -8.94 15.99 -7.72
C ALA A 9 -10.07 15.45 -8.62
N ASN A 10 -11.14 14.89 -8.03
CA ASN A 10 -12.31 14.44 -8.78
C ASN A 10 -13.00 15.60 -9.51
N ALA A 11 -13.13 16.75 -8.87
CA ALA A 11 -13.70 17.95 -9.49
C ALA A 11 -12.86 18.42 -10.69
N ALA A 12 -11.53 18.39 -10.59
CA ALA A 12 -10.64 18.73 -11.70
C ALA A 12 -10.83 17.78 -12.90
N VAL A 13 -10.90 16.47 -12.64
CA VAL A 13 -11.14 15.46 -13.69
C VAL A 13 -12.51 15.68 -14.34
N ALA A 14 -13.57 15.85 -13.54
CA ALA A 14 -14.92 16.04 -14.04
C ALA A 14 -15.07 17.35 -14.84
N THR A 15 -14.42 18.44 -14.39
CA THR A 15 -14.39 19.71 -15.12
C THR A 15 -13.64 19.56 -16.46
N SER A 16 -12.50 18.86 -16.49
CA SER A 16 -11.76 18.60 -17.70
C SER A 16 -12.57 17.79 -18.71
N ALA A 17 -13.30 16.76 -18.24
CA ALA A 17 -14.20 15.99 -19.08
C ALA A 17 -15.36 16.83 -19.64
N ALA A 18 -15.95 17.72 -18.83
CA ALA A 18 -16.99 18.64 -19.27
C ALA A 18 -16.50 19.65 -20.30
N LEU A 19 -15.28 20.16 -20.15
CA LEU A 19 -14.66 21.03 -21.14
C LEU A 19 -14.38 20.31 -22.46
N PHE A 20 -13.87 19.08 -22.39
CA PHE A 20 -13.65 18.27 -23.58
C PHE A 20 -14.98 18.00 -24.34
N HIS A 21 -16.04 17.64 -23.61
CA HIS A 21 -17.38 17.49 -24.17
C HIS A 21 -17.86 18.80 -24.83
N ARG A 22 -17.67 19.95 -24.16
CA ARG A 22 -18.02 21.26 -24.73
C ARG A 22 -17.28 21.57 -26.01
N MET A 23 -15.99 21.24 -26.10
CA MET A 23 -15.20 21.43 -27.32
C MET A 23 -15.75 20.60 -28.48
N ALA A 24 -16.22 19.38 -28.23
CA ALA A 24 -16.75 18.48 -29.24
C ALA A 24 -18.19 18.83 -29.66
N THR A 25 -19.02 19.33 -28.75
CA THR A 25 -20.46 19.49 -28.97
C THR A 25 -20.96 20.94 -28.98
N GLY A 26 -20.14 21.88 -28.54
CA GLY A 26 -20.53 23.27 -28.32
C GLY A 26 -21.43 23.50 -27.07
N ARG A 27 -21.75 22.42 -26.32
CA ARG A 27 -22.67 22.47 -25.19
C ARG A 27 -21.93 22.36 -23.87
N GLY A 28 -22.18 23.33 -22.97
CA GLY A 28 -21.74 23.24 -21.57
C GLY A 28 -22.66 22.33 -20.74
N GLN A 29 -22.20 21.95 -19.56
CA GLN A 29 -22.98 21.17 -18.60
C GLN A 29 -22.64 21.58 -17.18
N HIS A 30 -23.55 21.34 -16.27
CA HIS A 30 -23.33 21.48 -14.83
C HIS A 30 -22.67 20.19 -14.31
N VAL A 31 -21.64 20.34 -13.49
CA VAL A 31 -20.94 19.23 -12.83
C VAL A 31 -21.14 19.39 -11.33
N ASP A 32 -21.80 18.42 -10.72
CA ASP A 32 -21.94 18.32 -9.28
C ASP A 32 -20.97 17.26 -8.74
N VAL A 33 -20.21 17.61 -7.70
CA VAL A 33 -19.20 16.76 -7.10
C VAL A 33 -19.37 16.72 -5.58
N ALA A 34 -19.95 15.64 -5.09
CA ALA A 34 -20.11 15.41 -3.67
C ALA A 34 -18.86 14.77 -3.06
N ALA A 35 -18.28 15.40 -2.04
CA ALA A 35 -17.06 14.90 -1.39
C ALA A 35 -17.25 13.50 -0.80
N VAL A 36 -18.44 13.17 -0.27
CA VAL A 36 -18.72 11.83 0.27
C VAL A 36 -18.72 10.75 -0.80
N GLU A 37 -19.22 11.06 -2.00
CA GLU A 37 -19.21 10.13 -3.12
C GLU A 37 -17.78 9.90 -3.63
N CYS A 38 -16.99 10.97 -3.72
CA CYS A 38 -15.58 10.85 -4.06
C CYS A 38 -14.82 9.95 -3.07
N LEU A 39 -15.09 10.07 -1.77
CA LEU A 39 -14.51 9.18 -0.76
C LEU A 39 -14.99 7.74 -0.90
N ALA A 40 -16.25 7.52 -1.25
CA ALA A 40 -16.82 6.20 -1.44
C ALA A 40 -16.10 5.43 -2.58
N THR A 41 -15.60 6.11 -3.60
CA THR A 41 -14.82 5.46 -4.68
C THR A 41 -13.52 4.83 -4.18
N HIS A 42 -12.98 5.26 -3.03
CA HIS A 42 -11.78 4.69 -2.41
C HIS A 42 -12.07 3.43 -1.58
N LEU A 43 -13.36 3.11 -1.35
CA LEU A 43 -13.79 1.88 -0.68
C LEU A 43 -13.78 0.68 -1.65
N VAL A 44 -12.69 0.52 -2.40
CA VAL A 44 -12.57 -0.49 -3.47
C VAL A 44 -12.74 -1.91 -2.96
N GLN A 45 -12.24 -2.21 -1.75
CA GLN A 45 -12.38 -3.53 -1.15
C GLN A 45 -13.59 -3.64 -0.20
N PRO A 46 -13.83 -2.70 0.72
CA PRO A 46 -14.93 -2.81 1.68
C PRO A 46 -16.32 -3.01 1.04
N ILE A 47 -16.61 -2.30 -0.06
CA ILE A 47 -17.90 -2.43 -0.73
C ILE A 47 -18.12 -3.83 -1.32
N PRO A 48 -17.22 -4.40 -2.15
CA PRO A 48 -17.35 -5.79 -2.63
C PRO A 48 -17.41 -6.81 -1.51
N TYR A 49 -16.61 -6.66 -0.44
CA TYR A 49 -16.68 -7.59 0.69
C TYR A 49 -18.07 -7.61 1.32
N TYR A 50 -18.69 -6.44 1.47
CA TYR A 50 -20.04 -6.38 2.01
C TYR A 50 -21.08 -6.95 1.03
N THR A 51 -21.03 -6.55 -0.24
CA THR A 51 -22.06 -6.91 -1.22
C THR A 51 -22.02 -8.37 -1.65
N TYR A 52 -20.83 -8.98 -1.73
CA TYR A 52 -20.68 -10.37 -2.17
C TYR A 52 -20.53 -11.37 -1.02
N MET A 53 -19.99 -10.94 0.12
CA MET A 53 -19.68 -11.85 1.23
C MET A 53 -20.44 -11.52 2.53
N GLY A 54 -21.19 -10.42 2.57
CA GLY A 54 -21.85 -9.95 3.78
C GLY A 54 -20.87 -9.51 4.88
N ALA A 55 -19.59 -9.38 4.58
CA ALA A 55 -18.54 -9.11 5.54
C ALA A 55 -18.27 -7.61 5.68
N ILE A 56 -18.26 -7.12 6.92
CA ILE A 56 -17.91 -5.72 7.23
C ILE A 56 -16.43 -5.66 7.59
N LYS A 57 -15.62 -5.04 6.72
CA LYS A 57 -14.20 -4.74 7.02
C LYS A 57 -14.12 -3.54 7.95
N GLY A 58 -13.65 -3.78 9.17
CA GLY A 58 -13.36 -2.74 10.15
C GLY A 58 -11.87 -2.31 10.15
N ARG A 59 -11.50 -1.50 11.13
CA ARG A 59 -10.10 -1.07 11.34
C ARG A 59 -9.20 -2.16 11.93
N ARG A 60 -9.79 -3.23 12.46
CA ARG A 60 -9.00 -4.35 13.00
C ARG A 60 -8.51 -5.19 11.83
N PRO A 61 -7.22 -5.56 11.81
CA PRO A 61 -6.71 -6.49 10.83
C PRO A 61 -7.52 -7.79 10.88
N VAL A 62 -7.75 -8.39 9.72
CA VAL A 62 -8.27 -9.75 9.66
C VAL A 62 -7.22 -10.64 10.31
N ARG A 63 -7.58 -11.34 11.40
CA ARG A 63 -6.66 -12.24 12.09
C ARG A 63 -5.97 -13.16 11.09
N GLY A 64 -4.67 -13.22 11.16
CA GLY A 64 -3.96 -14.45 10.86
C GLY A 64 -3.11 -14.54 9.61
N SER A 65 -2.76 -13.48 8.87
CA SER A 65 -1.81 -13.72 7.78
C SER A 65 -0.44 -13.07 7.97
N GLY A 66 -0.31 -12.16 8.92
CA GLY A 66 0.93 -11.39 9.10
C GLY A 66 1.30 -10.48 7.91
N PHE A 67 0.57 -10.58 6.80
CA PHE A 67 0.87 -9.86 5.57
C PHE A 67 -0.02 -8.64 5.38
N GLY A 68 0.60 -7.54 4.91
CA GLY A 68 -0.09 -6.26 4.76
C GLY A 68 -0.29 -5.52 6.09
N GLU A 69 0.30 -6.02 7.18
CA GLU A 69 0.35 -5.35 8.47
C GLU A 69 1.69 -4.64 8.66
N LEU A 70 1.65 -3.57 9.45
CA LEU A 70 2.85 -2.86 9.85
C LEU A 70 3.61 -3.69 10.88
N MET A 71 4.85 -4.08 10.56
CA MET A 71 5.71 -4.90 11.40
C MET A 71 6.99 -4.15 11.77
N PRO A 72 7.53 -4.36 12.98
CA PRO A 72 8.78 -3.74 13.39
C PRO A 72 9.97 -4.31 12.59
N ALA A 73 10.86 -3.43 12.17
CA ALA A 73 12.21 -3.70 11.73
C ALA A 73 13.19 -3.05 12.70
N ARG A 74 14.49 -3.22 12.52
CA ARG A 74 15.50 -2.72 13.48
C ARG A 74 15.46 -1.19 13.64
N ASP A 75 15.20 -0.45 12.57
CA ASP A 75 15.22 1.02 12.53
C ASP A 75 13.84 1.65 12.26
N GLY A 76 12.75 0.92 12.41
CA GLY A 76 11.40 1.42 12.19
C GLY A 76 10.40 0.33 11.82
N TYR A 77 9.58 0.58 10.80
CA TYR A 77 8.51 -0.34 10.43
C TYR A 77 8.49 -0.65 8.94
N VAL A 78 8.11 -1.88 8.61
CA VAL A 78 7.92 -2.38 7.24
C VAL A 78 6.57 -3.05 7.09
N ILE A 79 6.12 -3.20 5.86
CA ILE A 79 4.89 -3.92 5.51
C ILE A 79 5.28 -5.01 4.52
N PRO A 80 5.56 -6.25 4.98
CA PRO A 80 5.73 -7.36 4.07
C PRO A 80 4.39 -7.67 3.40
N SER A 81 4.37 -7.78 2.08
CA SER A 81 3.17 -8.10 1.35
C SER A 81 3.39 -9.33 0.47
N VAL A 82 2.47 -10.28 0.56
CA VAL A 82 2.41 -11.42 -0.36
C VAL A 82 1.29 -11.16 -1.34
N GLN A 83 1.66 -10.85 -2.57
CA GLN A 83 0.69 -10.58 -3.62
C GLN A 83 0.75 -11.67 -4.70
N GLY A 84 -0.41 -12.20 -5.04
CA GLY A 84 -0.56 -13.11 -6.17
C GLY A 84 0.23 -14.42 -6.04
N SER A 85 1.01 -14.72 -7.06
CA SER A 85 1.79 -15.97 -7.18
C SER A 85 3.20 -15.89 -6.61
N GLN A 86 3.51 -14.89 -5.77
CA GLN A 86 4.86 -14.78 -5.20
C GLN A 86 5.17 -16.01 -4.33
N PRO A 87 6.30 -16.70 -4.59
CA PRO A 87 6.63 -17.89 -3.86
C PRO A 87 6.94 -17.56 -2.39
N TRP A 88 6.28 -18.25 -1.48
CA TRP A 88 6.57 -18.14 -0.05
C TRP A 88 8.06 -18.39 0.26
N ALA A 89 8.66 -19.38 -0.40
CA ALA A 89 10.07 -19.70 -0.24
C ALA A 89 11.01 -18.53 -0.53
N THR A 90 10.64 -17.63 -1.47
CA THR A 90 11.44 -16.44 -1.76
C THR A 90 11.39 -15.45 -0.61
N ILE A 91 10.22 -15.29 0.02
CA ILE A 91 10.03 -14.42 1.19
C ILE A 91 10.81 -14.97 2.38
N ALA A 92 10.64 -16.27 2.68
CA ALA A 92 11.34 -16.95 3.75
C ALA A 92 12.87 -16.89 3.55
N GLY A 93 13.33 -17.08 2.32
CA GLY A 93 14.74 -16.98 1.97
C GLY A 93 15.31 -15.57 2.11
N LEU A 94 14.56 -14.54 1.72
CA LEU A 94 14.98 -13.16 1.89
C LEU A 94 15.10 -12.78 3.38
N ILE A 95 14.10 -13.14 4.17
CA ILE A 95 14.09 -12.84 5.61
C ILE A 95 15.20 -13.61 6.33
N GLY A 96 15.56 -14.81 5.83
CA GLY A 96 16.70 -15.58 6.31
C GLY A 96 16.42 -16.39 7.58
N LEU A 97 15.15 -16.57 7.96
CA LEU A 97 14.76 -17.40 9.08
C LEU A 97 14.31 -18.78 8.58
N GLU A 98 15.03 -19.84 8.96
CA GLU A 98 14.82 -21.20 8.44
C GLU A 98 13.43 -21.74 8.79
N GLU A 99 12.91 -21.42 9.98
CA GLU A 99 11.60 -21.82 10.47
C GLU A 99 10.45 -21.35 9.58
N LEU A 100 10.64 -20.24 8.83
CA LEU A 100 9.67 -19.77 7.85
C LEU A 100 9.55 -20.71 6.63
N GLN A 101 10.47 -21.66 6.46
CA GLN A 101 10.43 -22.63 5.37
C GLN A 101 9.60 -23.89 5.73
N ASP A 102 8.97 -23.94 6.90
CA ASP A 102 8.11 -25.04 7.29
C ASP A 102 7.04 -25.29 6.21
N PRO A 103 6.85 -26.55 5.77
CA PRO A 103 5.84 -26.91 4.77
C PRO A 103 4.41 -26.48 5.13
N ARG A 104 4.08 -26.33 6.41
CA ARG A 104 2.78 -25.82 6.88
C ARG A 104 2.49 -24.42 6.34
N PHE A 105 3.52 -23.61 6.11
CA PHE A 105 3.42 -22.22 5.63
C PHE A 105 3.46 -22.09 4.10
N ALA A 106 3.69 -23.17 3.38
CA ALA A 106 3.85 -23.13 1.92
C ALA A 106 2.57 -22.63 1.20
N THR A 107 1.39 -22.92 1.76
CA THR A 107 0.10 -22.51 1.17
C THR A 107 -0.50 -21.29 1.87
N GLY A 108 -1.36 -20.54 1.15
CA GLY A 108 -2.09 -19.41 1.74
C GLY A 108 -3.01 -19.83 2.88
N SER A 109 -3.67 -20.99 2.76
CA SER A 109 -4.53 -21.56 3.81
C SER A 109 -3.73 -21.92 5.07
N GLY A 110 -2.56 -22.54 4.91
CA GLY A 110 -1.68 -22.84 6.03
C GLY A 110 -1.23 -21.57 6.75
N ARG A 111 -0.82 -20.54 6.03
CA ARG A 111 -0.45 -19.25 6.64
C ARG A 111 -1.60 -18.55 7.35
N ILE A 112 -2.84 -18.79 6.96
CA ILE A 112 -4.02 -18.30 7.69
C ILE A 112 -4.25 -19.12 8.95
N GLU A 113 -4.13 -20.44 8.87
CA GLU A 113 -4.31 -21.36 9.99
C GLU A 113 -3.28 -21.14 11.10
N TYR A 114 -2.00 -20.99 10.71
CA TYR A 114 -0.88 -20.76 11.64
C TYR A 114 -0.45 -19.28 11.68
N GLY A 115 -1.37 -18.35 11.46
CA GLY A 115 -1.05 -16.95 11.22
C GLY A 115 -0.33 -16.25 12.36
N GLU A 116 -0.61 -16.55 13.60
CA GLU A 116 0.10 -15.98 14.76
C GLU A 116 1.56 -16.47 14.80
N GLU A 117 1.80 -17.77 14.57
CA GLU A 117 3.14 -18.35 14.51
C GLU A 117 3.96 -17.74 13.35
N VAL A 118 3.37 -17.64 12.17
CA VAL A 118 3.99 -17.00 11.01
C VAL A 118 4.33 -15.53 11.30
N LYS A 119 3.44 -14.82 11.98
CA LYS A 119 3.64 -13.41 12.34
C LYS A 119 4.79 -13.24 13.34
N GLU A 120 4.86 -14.09 14.35
CA GLU A 120 5.96 -14.04 15.32
C GLU A 120 7.32 -14.31 14.66
N LEU A 121 7.39 -15.31 13.78
CA LEU A 121 8.60 -15.62 13.01
C LEU A 121 8.98 -14.47 12.06
N LEU A 122 8.00 -13.86 11.39
CA LEU A 122 8.26 -12.69 10.55
C LEU A 122 8.82 -11.53 11.35
N ILE A 123 8.24 -11.23 12.51
CA ILE A 123 8.73 -10.16 13.39
C ILE A 123 10.17 -10.46 13.83
N GLN A 124 10.47 -11.70 14.21
CA GLN A 124 11.81 -12.11 14.60
C GLN A 124 12.83 -11.91 13.45
N GLY A 125 12.51 -12.38 12.26
CA GLY A 125 13.42 -12.25 11.12
C GLY A 125 13.56 -10.79 10.64
N LEU A 126 12.48 -10.02 10.66
CA LEU A 126 12.49 -8.60 10.27
C LEU A 126 13.27 -7.71 11.25
N ALA A 127 13.38 -8.10 12.52
CA ALA A 127 14.15 -7.36 13.52
C ALA A 127 15.67 -7.32 13.20
N GLU A 128 16.16 -8.22 12.37
CA GLU A 128 17.57 -8.24 11.92
C GLU A 128 17.83 -7.30 10.73
N TRP A 129 16.79 -6.72 10.15
CA TRP A 129 16.87 -5.88 8.96
C TRP A 129 16.63 -4.41 9.26
N ASP A 130 17.42 -3.54 8.61
CA ASP A 130 17.07 -2.12 8.45
C ASP A 130 16.07 -1.97 7.29
N ARG A 131 15.17 -1.01 7.39
CA ARG A 131 14.08 -0.77 6.43
C ARG A 131 14.55 -0.60 4.99
N LYS A 132 15.54 0.30 4.77
CA LYS A 132 16.03 0.61 3.41
C LYS A 132 16.71 -0.59 2.74
N PRO A 133 17.68 -1.28 3.38
CA PRO A 133 18.26 -2.50 2.83
C PRO A 133 17.23 -3.59 2.54
N LEU A 134 16.28 -3.83 3.43
CA LEU A 134 15.21 -4.81 3.22
C LEU A 134 14.32 -4.43 2.04
N PHE A 135 13.94 -3.16 1.92
CA PHE A 135 13.13 -2.66 0.82
C PHE A 135 13.84 -2.88 -0.54
N VAL A 136 15.13 -2.55 -0.63
CA VAL A 136 15.91 -2.77 -1.85
C VAL A 136 16.01 -4.25 -2.19
N ALA A 137 16.41 -5.10 -1.23
CA ALA A 137 16.56 -6.54 -1.42
C ALA A 137 15.23 -7.22 -1.79
N SER A 138 14.10 -6.73 -1.24
CA SER A 138 12.78 -7.21 -1.62
C SER A 138 12.45 -6.88 -3.08
N GLY A 139 12.77 -5.67 -3.54
CA GLY A 139 12.60 -5.25 -4.93
C GLY A 139 13.44 -6.09 -5.90
N GLU A 140 14.71 -6.36 -5.58
CA GLU A 140 15.60 -7.22 -6.36
C GLU A 140 15.06 -8.66 -6.44
N SER A 141 14.44 -9.14 -5.36
CA SER A 141 13.77 -10.44 -5.30
C SER A 141 12.36 -10.44 -5.91
N ARG A 142 11.92 -9.31 -6.51
CA ARG A 142 10.57 -9.10 -7.05
C ARG A 142 9.47 -9.31 -6.03
N LEU A 143 9.75 -9.02 -4.78
CA LEU A 143 8.76 -9.01 -3.70
C LEU A 143 8.20 -7.60 -3.50
N VAL A 144 6.98 -7.53 -2.99
CA VAL A 144 6.31 -6.26 -2.72
C VAL A 144 6.34 -5.99 -1.22
N PHE A 145 7.41 -5.36 -0.76
CA PHE A 145 7.51 -4.88 0.62
C PHE A 145 7.39 -3.35 0.62
N GLY A 146 6.66 -2.83 1.59
CA GLY A 146 6.64 -1.41 1.88
C GLY A 146 7.52 -1.09 3.09
N MET A 147 8.02 0.13 3.17
CA MET A 147 8.63 0.65 4.40
C MET A 147 7.88 1.90 4.86
N ALA A 148 7.72 2.07 6.18
CA ALA A 148 7.23 3.32 6.73
C ALA A 148 8.32 4.39 6.55
N GLN A 149 7.94 5.51 5.95
CA GLN A 149 8.83 6.62 5.62
C GLN A 149 8.35 7.88 6.33
N ASP A 150 9.29 8.65 6.85
CA ASP A 150 9.04 10.02 7.27
C ASP A 150 9.33 11.02 6.13
N ALA A 151 9.18 12.30 6.41
CA ALA A 151 9.42 13.34 5.42
C ALA A 151 10.89 13.39 4.96
N GLY A 152 11.84 13.10 5.86
CA GLY A 152 13.27 13.03 5.52
C GLY A 152 13.57 11.88 4.56
N ASP A 153 13.01 10.69 4.84
CA ASP A 153 13.13 9.52 3.96
C ASP A 153 12.61 9.81 2.54
N LEU A 154 11.53 10.61 2.42
CA LEU A 154 10.99 10.99 1.10
C LEU A 154 11.94 11.91 0.34
N PHE A 155 12.57 12.88 1.00
CA PHE A 155 13.59 13.75 0.36
C PHE A 155 14.82 12.96 -0.09
N GLU A 156 15.18 11.90 0.62
CA GLU A 156 16.28 11.02 0.27
C GLU A 156 15.90 9.91 -0.72
N CYS A 157 14.61 9.76 -1.04
CA CYS A 157 14.12 8.71 -1.91
C CYS A 157 14.71 8.85 -3.32
N GLN A 158 15.48 7.84 -3.76
CA GLN A 158 16.13 7.83 -5.08
C GLN A 158 15.10 8.00 -6.20
N GLN A 159 13.97 7.30 -6.13
CA GLN A 159 12.90 7.39 -7.13
C GLN A 159 12.36 8.81 -7.28
N LEU A 160 12.19 9.54 -6.17
CA LEU A 160 11.68 10.91 -6.21
C LEU A 160 12.73 11.89 -6.74
N ARG A 161 14.00 11.67 -6.43
CA ARG A 161 15.13 12.45 -6.99
C ARG A 161 15.25 12.26 -8.50
N GLU A 162 15.25 11.02 -8.99
CA GLU A 162 15.34 10.70 -10.42
C GLU A 162 14.17 11.27 -11.25
N ARG A 163 13.08 11.63 -10.59
CA ARG A 163 11.90 12.22 -11.21
C ARG A 163 11.79 13.72 -11.03
N ASP A 164 12.78 14.37 -10.41
CA ASP A 164 12.74 15.79 -10.05
C ASP A 164 11.41 16.17 -9.35
N PHE A 165 10.95 15.28 -8.43
CA PHE A 165 9.66 15.46 -7.77
C PHE A 165 9.67 16.66 -6.83
N PHE A 166 10.79 16.89 -6.14
CA PHE A 166 11.01 18.07 -5.30
C PHE A 166 11.83 19.09 -6.09
N VAL A 167 11.33 20.29 -6.18
CA VAL A 167 12.02 21.42 -6.81
C VAL A 167 12.23 22.53 -5.79
N GLU A 168 13.38 23.17 -5.86
CA GLU A 168 13.63 24.38 -5.09
C GLU A 168 12.88 25.55 -5.73
N VAL A 169 12.18 26.32 -4.92
CA VAL A 169 11.45 27.49 -5.34
C VAL A 169 11.91 28.69 -4.50
N ASP A 170 12.39 29.73 -5.17
CA ASP A 170 12.69 31.00 -4.51
C ASP A 170 11.40 31.59 -3.94
N HIS A 171 11.32 31.67 -2.62
CA HIS A 171 10.17 32.24 -1.93
C HIS A 171 10.58 33.58 -1.32
N PRO A 172 9.98 34.72 -1.75
CA PRO A 172 10.24 35.97 -1.08
C PRO A 172 9.77 35.91 0.36
N VAL A 173 10.64 36.21 1.31
CA VAL A 173 10.37 36.26 2.77
C VAL A 173 9.54 37.51 3.07
#